data_e1c15b11cb20a17e311d650fb7cbd0a6
#
_entry.id   e1c15b11cb20a17e311d650fb7cbd0a6
#
_cell.length_a   1.000
_cell.length_b   1.000
_cell.length_c   1.000
_cell.angle_alpha   90.00
_cell.angle_beta   90.00
_cell.angle_gamma   90.00
#
_symmetry.space_group_name_H-M   'P 1'
#
loop_
_entity.id
_entity.type
_entity.pdbx_description
1 polymer ?
#
loop_
_entity_poly.entity_id
_entity_poly.type
_entity_poly.pdbx_seq_one_letter_code
_entity_poly.pdbx_strand_id
1 'polypeptide(L)'
;MRAEVRRGLLDTNILVLRRGIEPAELPDEMAISAVTLAELSAGVHLVDGDDAPARAERARRADVLQRAENEFDPIPFDSEAARMFGRISAAVRASGRTPRLRVADLMIAAVAATAELPLYTTNPDDFAGLEEIVRVVPVRRPLQ
;
A
#
# COMPACT_ATOMS: atom_id res chain seq x y z
N MET A 1 3.82 -23.92 -22.28
CA MET A 1 3.35 -23.66 -20.92
C MET A 1 3.29 -22.17 -20.65
N ARG A 2 2.13 -21.67 -20.29
CA ARG A 2 1.97 -20.26 -19.98
C ARG A 2 2.49 -19.99 -18.58
N ALA A 3 3.32 -18.96 -18.43
CA ALA A 3 3.65 -18.47 -17.11
C ALA A 3 2.39 -17.92 -16.44
N GLU A 4 2.24 -18.19 -15.15
CA GLU A 4 1.14 -17.63 -14.38
C GLU A 4 1.26 -16.11 -14.31
N VAL A 5 0.13 -15.43 -14.46
CA VAL A 5 0.04 -13.99 -14.30
C VAL A 5 0.11 -13.67 -12.81
N ARG A 6 1.10 -12.88 -12.41
CA ARG A 6 1.21 -12.45 -11.02
C ARG A 6 0.29 -11.26 -10.80
N ARG A 7 -0.58 -11.37 -9.81
CA ARG A 7 -1.49 -10.30 -9.40
C ARG A 7 -1.12 -9.84 -8.00
N GLY A 8 -1.30 -8.58 -7.71
CA GLY A 8 -1.01 -8.09 -6.38
C GLY A 8 -1.56 -6.72 -6.10
N LEU A 9 -1.76 -6.45 -4.81
CA LEU A 9 -2.14 -5.15 -4.30
C LEU A 9 -0.85 -4.43 -3.88
N LEU A 10 -0.72 -3.18 -4.28
CA LEU A 10 0.46 -2.38 -3.96
C LEU A 10 0.23 -1.59 -2.68
N ASP A 11 1.20 -1.66 -1.76
CA ASP A 11 1.25 -0.76 -0.62
C ASP A 11 1.52 0.67 -1.11
N THR A 12 1.10 1.65 -0.35
CA THR A 12 1.18 3.07 -0.74
C THR A 12 2.60 3.49 -1.12
N ASN A 13 3.61 3.06 -0.37
CA ASN A 13 5.00 3.42 -0.63
C ASN A 13 5.51 2.93 -1.99
N ILE A 14 4.94 1.85 -2.52
CA ILE A 14 5.29 1.38 -3.87
C ILE A 14 5.01 2.47 -4.90
N LEU A 15 3.86 3.14 -4.79
CA LEU A 15 3.49 4.19 -5.73
C LEU A 15 4.40 5.42 -5.61
N VAL A 16 4.77 5.77 -4.39
CA VAL A 16 5.66 6.90 -4.12
C VAL A 16 7.06 6.65 -4.68
N LEU A 17 7.56 5.41 -4.55
CA LEU A 17 8.92 5.03 -4.93
C LEU A 17 9.02 4.39 -6.32
N ARG A 18 7.92 4.31 -7.04
CA ARG A 18 7.77 3.45 -8.22
C ARG A 18 8.85 3.63 -9.29
N ARG A 19 9.30 4.86 -9.53
CA ARG A 19 10.31 5.14 -10.56
C ARG A 19 11.63 4.42 -10.32
N GLY A 20 11.98 4.18 -9.06
CA GLY A 20 13.21 3.49 -8.69
C GLY A 20 13.06 2.00 -8.50
N ILE A 21 11.85 1.46 -8.61
CA ILE A 21 11.59 0.04 -8.40
C ILE A 21 11.74 -0.71 -9.72
N GLU A 22 12.47 -1.83 -9.68
CA GLU A 22 12.60 -2.70 -10.84
C GLU A 22 11.24 -3.27 -11.23
N PRO A 23 10.80 -3.09 -12.48
CA PRO A 23 9.48 -3.61 -12.90
C PRO A 23 9.28 -5.10 -12.67
N ALA A 24 10.37 -5.88 -12.72
CA ALA A 24 10.30 -7.33 -12.48
C ALA A 24 9.89 -7.69 -11.05
N GLU A 25 10.06 -6.77 -10.10
CA GLU A 25 9.65 -6.99 -8.70
C GLU A 25 8.17 -6.71 -8.46
N LEU A 26 7.50 -6.07 -9.43
CA LEU A 26 6.08 -5.74 -9.31
C LEU A 26 5.22 -6.82 -9.96
N PRO A 27 3.96 -6.94 -9.55
CA PRO A 27 3.07 -7.92 -10.18
C PRO A 27 2.72 -7.49 -11.61
N ASP A 28 2.34 -8.47 -12.42
CA ASP A 28 1.92 -8.20 -13.81
C ASP A 28 0.61 -7.43 -13.86
N GLU A 29 -0.32 -7.78 -12.97
CA GLU A 29 -1.56 -7.03 -12.78
C GLU A 29 -1.53 -6.39 -11.41
N MET A 30 -1.56 -5.08 -11.39
CA MET A 30 -1.43 -4.28 -10.18
C MET A 30 -2.78 -3.71 -9.78
N ALA A 31 -3.05 -3.72 -8.48
CA ALA A 31 -4.23 -3.09 -7.89
C ALA A 31 -3.81 -2.21 -6.72
N ILE A 32 -4.65 -1.26 -6.37
CA ILE A 32 -4.48 -0.46 -5.16
C ILE A 32 -5.78 -0.43 -4.36
N SER A 33 -5.66 -0.15 -3.08
CA SER A 33 -6.79 0.06 -2.19
C SER A 33 -7.27 1.51 -2.25
N ALA A 34 -8.55 1.73 -2.02
CA ALA A 34 -9.08 3.09 -1.81
C ALA A 34 -8.40 3.77 -0.61
N VAL A 35 -7.91 2.99 0.37
CA VAL A 35 -7.14 3.54 1.49
C VAL A 35 -5.83 4.17 1.01
N THR A 36 -5.16 3.55 0.04
CA THR A 36 -3.97 4.12 -0.58
C THR A 36 -4.31 5.46 -1.24
N LEU A 37 -5.43 5.52 -1.96
CA LEU A 37 -5.86 6.78 -2.57
C LEU A 37 -6.12 7.85 -1.51
N ALA A 38 -6.73 7.47 -0.38
CA ALA A 38 -6.95 8.39 0.75
C ALA A 38 -5.63 8.92 1.31
N GLU A 39 -4.63 8.04 1.47
CA GLU A 39 -3.30 8.46 1.95
C GLU A 39 -2.60 9.41 0.98
N LEU A 40 -2.65 9.11 -0.31
CA LEU A 40 -2.05 9.97 -1.33
C LEU A 40 -2.73 11.34 -1.37
N SER A 41 -4.06 11.35 -1.26
CA SER A 41 -4.85 12.58 -1.24
C SER A 41 -4.51 13.43 -0.01
N ALA A 42 -4.52 12.81 1.18
CA ALA A 42 -4.19 13.50 2.42
C ALA A 42 -2.76 14.05 2.38
N GLY A 43 -1.83 13.28 1.80
CA GLY A 43 -0.43 13.67 1.72
C GLY A 43 -0.20 15.00 1.02
N VAL A 44 -1.00 15.32 0.00
CA VAL A 44 -0.89 16.60 -0.71
C VAL A 44 -1.18 17.76 0.24
N HIS A 45 -2.17 17.59 1.12
CA HIS A 45 -2.62 18.63 2.05
C HIS A 45 -1.78 18.72 3.33
N LEU A 46 -0.88 17.75 3.56
CA LEU A 46 -0.03 17.72 4.75
C LEU A 46 1.29 18.47 4.57
N VAL A 47 1.55 19.00 3.39
CA VAL A 47 2.75 19.79 3.15
C VAL A 47 2.53 21.19 3.72
N ASP A 48 3.34 21.56 4.72
CA ASP A 48 3.26 22.86 5.37
C ASP A 48 4.09 23.89 4.64
N GLY A 49 3.62 25.13 4.66
CA GLY A 49 4.33 26.25 4.11
C GLY A 49 4.01 26.54 2.65
N ASP A 50 4.60 27.63 2.15
CA ASP A 50 4.33 28.09 0.79
C ASP A 50 5.61 28.58 0.11
N ASP A 51 6.78 28.18 0.64
CA ASP A 51 8.07 28.46 0.03
C ASP A 51 8.29 27.54 -1.19
N ALA A 52 9.36 27.76 -1.93
CA ALA A 52 9.64 27.01 -3.14
C ALA A 52 9.78 25.48 -2.87
N PRO A 53 10.52 25.03 -1.82
CA PRO A 53 10.58 23.61 -1.51
C PRO A 53 9.22 23.01 -1.17
N ALA A 54 8.38 23.70 -0.41
CA ALA A 54 7.05 23.21 -0.04
C ALA A 54 6.16 23.08 -1.28
N ARG A 55 6.18 24.08 -2.16
CA ARG A 55 5.41 24.01 -3.41
C ARG A 55 5.87 22.86 -4.30
N ALA A 56 7.19 22.64 -4.38
CA ALA A 56 7.73 21.54 -5.17
C ALA A 56 7.32 20.18 -4.60
N GLU A 57 7.34 20.02 -3.28
CA GLU A 57 6.91 18.76 -2.63
C GLU A 57 5.43 18.52 -2.84
N ARG A 58 4.60 19.55 -2.71
CA ARG A 58 3.17 19.44 -2.95
C ARG A 58 2.88 19.03 -4.39
N ALA A 59 3.62 19.58 -5.34
CA ALA A 59 3.48 19.24 -6.76
C ALA A 59 3.86 17.78 -7.01
N ARG A 60 4.93 17.28 -6.38
CA ARG A 60 5.33 15.87 -6.51
C ARG A 60 4.24 14.94 -5.99
N ARG A 61 3.66 15.25 -4.82
CA ARG A 61 2.61 14.43 -4.22
C ARG A 61 1.33 14.47 -5.04
N ALA A 62 0.99 15.64 -5.57
CA ALA A 62 -0.17 15.78 -6.47
C ALA A 62 0.01 14.97 -7.76
N ASP A 63 1.22 14.91 -8.29
CA ASP A 63 1.54 14.13 -9.48
C ASP A 63 1.36 12.63 -9.23
N VAL A 64 1.85 12.12 -8.10
CA VAL A 64 1.66 10.70 -7.73
C VAL A 64 0.18 10.38 -7.58
N LEU A 65 -0.58 11.24 -6.91
CA LEU A 65 -2.03 11.08 -6.75
C LEU A 65 -2.73 11.02 -8.11
N GLN A 66 -2.42 11.95 -8.99
CA GLN A 66 -3.05 12.02 -10.30
C GLN A 66 -2.75 10.78 -11.14
N ARG A 67 -1.52 10.29 -11.10
CA ARG A 67 -1.15 9.06 -11.79
C ARG A 67 -1.90 7.86 -11.25
N ALA A 68 -2.04 7.77 -9.93
CA ALA A 68 -2.80 6.68 -9.31
C ALA A 68 -4.26 6.70 -9.76
N GLU A 69 -4.88 7.87 -9.77
CA GLU A 69 -6.27 8.01 -10.22
C GLU A 69 -6.45 7.66 -11.69
N ASN A 70 -5.45 7.96 -12.52
CA ASN A 70 -5.51 7.66 -13.95
C ASN A 70 -5.25 6.18 -14.26
N GLU A 71 -4.44 5.53 -13.46
CA GLU A 71 -3.99 4.15 -13.74
C GLU A 71 -4.90 3.09 -13.10
N PHE A 72 -5.47 3.39 -11.95
CA PHE A 72 -6.15 2.38 -11.13
C PHE A 72 -7.61 2.72 -10.88
N ASP A 73 -8.41 1.65 -10.76
CA ASP A 73 -9.74 1.70 -10.18
C ASP A 73 -9.61 1.10 -8.77
N PRO A 74 -9.51 1.92 -7.72
CA PRO A 74 -9.16 1.42 -6.39
C PRO A 74 -10.19 0.46 -5.83
N ILE A 75 -9.72 -0.61 -5.18
CA ILE A 75 -10.60 -1.54 -4.49
C ILE A 75 -11.12 -0.88 -3.22
N PRO A 76 -12.45 -0.83 -3.04
CA PRO A 76 -13.03 -0.13 -1.89
C PRO A 76 -12.74 -0.87 -0.57
N PHE A 77 -12.65 -0.09 0.51
CA PHE A 77 -12.65 -0.61 1.86
C PHE A 77 -14.11 -0.81 2.27
N ASP A 78 -14.65 -1.99 1.95
CA ASP A 78 -16.05 -2.31 2.16
C ASP A 78 -16.27 -2.99 3.53
N SER A 79 -17.49 -3.47 3.77
CA SER A 79 -17.81 -4.09 5.06
C SER A 79 -17.06 -5.40 5.29
N GLU A 80 -16.75 -6.16 4.24
CA GLU A 80 -15.91 -7.36 4.38
C GLU A 80 -14.50 -6.98 4.79
N ALA A 81 -13.92 -5.96 4.16
CA ALA A 81 -12.60 -5.45 4.53
C ALA A 81 -12.61 -4.92 5.97
N ALA A 82 -13.69 -4.25 6.38
CA ALA A 82 -13.82 -3.76 7.75
C ALA A 82 -13.80 -4.90 8.77
N ARG A 83 -14.50 -6.00 8.50
CA ARG A 83 -14.48 -7.18 9.37
C ARG A 83 -13.10 -7.85 9.39
N MET A 84 -12.45 -7.92 8.24
CA MET A 84 -11.08 -8.45 8.14
C MET A 84 -10.09 -7.57 8.91
N PHE A 85 -10.27 -6.26 8.88
CA PHE A 85 -9.47 -5.33 9.65
C PHE A 85 -9.53 -5.66 11.16
N GLY A 86 -10.71 -6.03 11.67
CA GLY A 86 -10.87 -6.45 13.06
C GLY A 86 -10.04 -7.69 13.37
N ARG A 87 -10.05 -8.68 12.49
CA ARG A 87 -9.25 -9.91 12.66
C ARG A 87 -7.76 -9.63 12.61
N ILE A 88 -7.34 -8.77 11.68
CA ILE A 88 -5.93 -8.38 11.55
C ILE A 88 -5.47 -7.63 12.80
N SER A 89 -6.28 -6.70 13.29
CA SER A 89 -5.97 -5.96 14.52
C SER A 89 -5.79 -6.88 15.72
N ALA A 90 -6.65 -7.90 15.82
CA ALA A 90 -6.54 -8.90 16.88
C ALA A 90 -5.25 -9.73 16.74
N ALA A 91 -4.88 -10.11 15.51
CA ALA A 91 -3.66 -10.88 15.25
C ALA A 91 -2.40 -10.08 15.62
N VAL A 92 -2.37 -8.79 15.27
CA VAL A 92 -1.26 -7.91 15.63
C VAL A 92 -1.13 -7.80 17.15
N ARG A 93 -2.24 -7.61 17.83
CA ARG A 93 -2.25 -7.51 19.30
C ARG A 93 -1.80 -8.82 19.95
N ALA A 94 -2.27 -9.96 19.43
CA ALA A 94 -1.93 -11.28 19.96
C ALA A 94 -0.45 -11.62 19.76
N SER A 95 0.20 -11.05 18.75
CA SER A 95 1.63 -11.28 18.50
C SER A 95 2.52 -10.63 19.56
N GLY A 96 1.97 -9.79 20.43
CA GLY A 96 2.73 -9.11 21.48
C GLY A 96 3.66 -8.02 20.97
N ARG A 97 3.61 -7.71 19.70
CA ARG A 97 4.46 -6.67 19.12
C ARG A 97 3.80 -5.30 19.30
N THR A 98 4.62 -4.30 19.61
CA THR A 98 4.16 -2.92 19.55
C THR A 98 3.97 -2.59 18.07
N PRO A 99 2.75 -2.25 17.63
CA PRO A 99 2.52 -2.03 16.22
C PRO A 99 3.31 -0.83 15.71
N ARG A 100 4.21 -1.07 14.76
CA ARG A 100 4.79 0.00 13.96
C ARG A 100 3.84 0.40 12.85
N LEU A 101 2.86 -0.47 12.59
CA LEU A 101 1.87 -0.26 11.55
C LEU A 101 0.89 0.82 11.96
N ARG A 102 0.67 1.75 11.06
CA ARG A 102 -0.42 2.72 11.19
C ARG A 102 -1.73 2.02 10.86
N VAL A 103 -2.84 2.59 11.32
CA VAL A 103 -4.18 2.05 11.01
C VAL A 103 -4.37 1.84 9.52
N ALA A 104 -3.89 2.80 8.69
CA ALA A 104 -4.01 2.69 7.24
C ALA A 104 -3.33 1.44 6.69
N ASP A 105 -2.16 1.07 7.21
CA ASP A 105 -1.46 -0.13 6.76
C ASP A 105 -2.28 -1.40 7.03
N LEU A 106 -2.91 -1.46 8.20
CA LEU A 106 -3.79 -2.58 8.56
C LEU A 106 -5.03 -2.63 7.68
N MET A 107 -5.58 -1.47 7.31
CA MET A 107 -6.71 -1.39 6.40
C MET A 107 -6.34 -1.85 5.00
N ILE A 108 -5.15 -1.49 4.52
CA ILE A 108 -4.64 -1.95 3.22
C ILE A 108 -4.47 -3.47 3.23
N ALA A 109 -3.88 -4.01 4.30
CA ALA A 109 -3.74 -5.46 4.46
C ALA A 109 -5.10 -6.16 4.44
N ALA A 110 -6.11 -5.56 5.06
CA ALA A 110 -7.47 -6.10 5.08
C ALA A 110 -8.06 -6.15 3.67
N VAL A 111 -7.86 -5.13 2.86
CA VAL A 111 -8.33 -5.11 1.47
C VAL A 111 -7.62 -6.21 0.67
N ALA A 112 -6.31 -6.36 0.83
CA ALA A 112 -5.55 -7.40 0.15
C ALA A 112 -6.09 -8.79 0.51
N ALA A 113 -6.34 -9.03 1.80
CA ALA A 113 -6.84 -10.33 2.28
C ALA A 113 -8.22 -10.64 1.72
N THR A 114 -9.16 -9.69 1.74
CA THR A 114 -10.51 -9.94 1.25
C THR A 114 -10.57 -10.06 -0.29
N ALA A 115 -9.68 -9.37 -0.98
CA ALA A 115 -9.56 -9.48 -2.44
C ALA A 115 -8.76 -10.71 -2.87
N GLU A 116 -8.21 -11.45 -1.91
CA GLU A 116 -7.35 -12.62 -2.17
C GLU A 116 -6.15 -12.28 -3.05
N LEU A 117 -5.55 -11.12 -2.78
CA LEU A 117 -4.36 -10.64 -3.48
C LEU A 117 -3.16 -10.60 -2.52
N PRO A 118 -1.97 -11.00 -2.99
CA PRO A 118 -0.76 -10.74 -2.22
C PRO A 118 -0.54 -9.24 -2.07
N LEU A 119 0.01 -8.83 -0.95
CA LEU A 119 0.37 -7.45 -0.67
C LEU A 119 1.85 -7.23 -1.00
N TYR A 120 2.13 -6.40 -1.97
CA TYR A 120 3.49 -6.02 -2.35
C TYR A 120 3.91 -4.79 -1.54
N THR A 121 5.03 -4.88 -0.84
CA THR A 121 5.48 -3.80 0.04
C THR A 121 7.00 -3.72 0.11
N THR A 122 7.51 -2.51 0.28
CA THR A 122 8.94 -2.30 0.56
C THR A 122 9.28 -2.48 2.04
N ASN A 123 8.28 -2.69 2.90
CA ASN A 123 8.44 -2.86 4.35
C ASN A 123 7.80 -4.17 4.82
N PRO A 124 8.27 -5.34 4.32
CA PRO A 124 7.61 -6.62 4.64
C PRO A 124 7.62 -6.95 6.13
N ASP A 125 8.65 -6.53 6.86
CA ASP A 125 8.76 -6.83 8.29
C ASP A 125 7.67 -6.17 9.11
N ASP A 126 7.10 -5.06 8.64
CA ASP A 126 6.01 -4.39 9.33
C ASP A 126 4.75 -5.25 9.39
N PHE A 127 4.61 -6.21 8.47
CA PHE A 127 3.46 -7.10 8.39
C PHE A 127 3.73 -8.48 9.00
N ALA A 128 4.83 -8.66 9.72
CA ALA A 128 5.14 -9.92 10.38
C ALA A 128 4.04 -10.28 11.38
N GLY A 129 3.65 -11.55 11.41
CA GLY A 129 2.55 -12.03 12.24
C GLY A 129 1.23 -12.13 11.49
N LEU A 130 1.16 -11.64 10.25
CA LEU A 130 -0.05 -11.66 9.44
C LEU A 130 0.00 -12.70 8.32
N GLU A 131 1.01 -13.56 8.31
CA GLU A 131 1.29 -14.48 7.20
C GLU A 131 0.15 -15.46 6.92
N GLU A 132 -0.64 -15.80 7.95
CA GLU A 132 -1.79 -16.70 7.78
C GLU A 132 -3.02 -15.99 7.21
N ILE A 133 -3.03 -14.65 7.23
CA ILE A 133 -4.18 -13.85 6.80
C ILE A 133 -3.92 -13.26 5.42
N VAL A 134 -2.72 -12.71 5.21
CA VAL A 134 -2.36 -12.06 3.95
C VAL A 134 -0.95 -12.49 3.54
N ARG A 135 -0.79 -12.81 2.26
CA ARG A 135 0.52 -13.11 1.70
C ARG A 135 1.23 -11.78 1.43
N VAL A 136 2.43 -11.63 1.99
CA VAL A 136 3.24 -10.44 1.81
C VAL A 136 4.39 -10.75 0.86
N VAL A 137 4.54 -9.94 -0.20
CA VAL A 137 5.62 -10.09 -1.18
C VAL A 137 6.56 -8.90 -1.02
N PRO A 138 7.82 -9.15 -0.64
CA PRO A 138 8.76 -8.05 -0.46
C PRO A 138 9.19 -7.46 -1.79
N VAL A 139 9.31 -6.14 -1.81
CA VAL A 139 9.84 -5.39 -2.94
C VAL A 139 11.07 -4.63 -2.46
N ARG A 140 12.15 -4.73 -3.21
CA ARG A 140 13.40 -4.06 -2.84
C ARG A 140 13.22 -2.54 -2.89
N ARG A 141 13.57 -1.90 -1.79
CA ARG A 141 13.53 -0.44 -1.72
C ARG A 141 14.63 0.12 -2.62
N PRO A 142 14.29 1.09 -3.50
CA PRO A 142 15.30 1.66 -4.39
C PRO A 142 16.38 2.40 -3.60
N LEU A 143 17.60 2.35 -4.10
CA LEU A 143 18.72 3.12 -3.58
C LEU A 143 18.48 4.60 -3.88
N GLN A 144 18.78 5.43 -2.92
CA GLN A 144 18.71 6.88 -3.10
C GLN A 144 20.03 7.43 -3.60
#